data_15779d966f3d223324a12ff68de92c9a
#
_entry.id   15779d966f3d223324a12ff68de92c9a
#
_cell.length_a   1.000
_cell.length_b   1.000
_cell.length_c   1.000
_cell.angle_alpha   90.00
_cell.angle_beta   90.00
_cell.angle_gamma   90.00
#
_symmetry.space_group_name_H-M   'P 1'
#
loop_
_entity.id
_entity.type
_entity.pdbx_description
1 polymer ?
#
loop_
_entity_poly.entity_id
_entity_poly.type
_entity_poly.pdbx_seq_one_letter_code
_entity_poly.pdbx_strand_id
1 'polypeptide(L)'
;MSDDQSETTLSFTFEGPGYERLDEFLLRELQSLSSYERLTRSQLKRWIASGSVEVNDAVETKSGARLKPGYDVVFLGANESDYLFEPCSLPLSLCHEDEDLLVINKPAGLVVHPGAGNKTGTLIQAVAGYLEESSGTFL
;
A
#
# COMPACT_ATOMS: atom_id res chain seq x y z
N MET A 1 -25.37 -11.67 1.67
CA MET A 1 -24.52 -11.24 0.55
C MET A 1 -23.10 -11.24 1.05
N SER A 2 -22.35 -12.20 0.63
CA SER A 2 -20.97 -12.42 1.03
C SER A 2 -20.11 -11.43 0.29
N ASP A 3 -19.54 -10.45 0.99
CA ASP A 3 -18.39 -9.73 0.50
C ASP A 3 -17.24 -10.73 0.44
N ASP A 4 -17.04 -11.25 -0.75
CA ASP A 4 -15.87 -12.05 -1.10
C ASP A 4 -14.68 -11.10 -1.24
N GLN A 5 -14.24 -10.55 -0.10
CA GLN A 5 -12.89 -10.03 0.03
C GLN A 5 -11.99 -11.25 0.00
N SER A 6 -11.61 -11.65 -1.20
CA SER A 6 -10.53 -12.60 -1.40
C SER A 6 -9.27 -11.97 -0.79
N GLU A 7 -9.08 -12.15 0.51
CA GLU A 7 -7.76 -12.00 1.12
C GLU A 7 -6.85 -12.92 0.33
N THR A 8 -6.10 -12.35 -0.60
CA THR A 8 -5.15 -13.11 -1.40
C THR A 8 -3.97 -13.42 -0.49
N THR A 9 -4.15 -14.43 0.33
CA THR A 9 -3.07 -14.97 1.16
C THR A 9 -2.08 -15.68 0.25
N LEU A 10 -0.84 -15.23 0.26
CA LEU A 10 0.27 -15.81 -0.50
C LEU A 10 1.26 -16.46 0.47
N SER A 11 1.66 -17.68 0.17
CA SER A 11 2.59 -18.44 0.99
C SER A 11 3.85 -18.75 0.21
N PHE A 12 5.01 -18.53 0.83
CA PHE A 12 6.33 -18.77 0.27
C PHE A 12 7.20 -19.50 1.29
N THR A 13 8.04 -20.40 0.84
CA THR A 13 9.05 -21.05 1.70
C THR A 13 10.44 -20.57 1.31
N PHE A 14 11.21 -20.11 2.28
CA PHE A 14 12.59 -19.71 2.04
C PHE A 14 13.51 -20.95 2.04
N GLU A 15 14.10 -21.27 0.90
CA GLU A 15 15.00 -22.42 0.72
C GLU A 15 16.44 -22.02 0.37
N GLY A 16 16.74 -20.72 0.40
CA GLY A 16 18.06 -20.22 0.06
C GLY A 16 19.15 -20.63 1.04
N PRO A 17 20.43 -20.68 0.61
CA PRO A 17 21.54 -20.97 1.51
C PRO A 17 21.79 -19.79 2.47
N GLY A 18 21.90 -20.08 3.76
CA GLY A 18 22.23 -19.08 4.77
C GLY A 18 21.05 -18.26 5.24
N TYR A 19 21.26 -16.95 5.40
CA TYR A 19 20.24 -16.04 5.90
C TYR A 19 19.90 -15.00 4.84
N GLU A 20 18.61 -14.70 4.69
CA GLU A 20 18.14 -13.56 3.90
C GLU A 20 17.23 -12.68 4.76
N ARG A 21 17.16 -11.39 4.44
CA ARG A 21 16.24 -10.48 5.11
C ARG A 21 14.82 -10.68 4.60
N LEU A 22 13.86 -10.63 5.51
CA LEU A 22 12.44 -10.77 5.17
C LEU A 22 11.99 -9.78 4.09
N ASP A 23 12.38 -8.50 4.22
CA ASP A 23 11.98 -7.47 3.26
C ASP A 23 12.60 -7.67 1.86
N GLU A 24 13.78 -8.24 1.76
CA GLU A 24 14.43 -8.56 0.48
C GLU A 24 13.83 -9.78 -0.19
N PHE A 25 13.66 -10.83 0.57
CA PHE A 25 13.02 -12.07 0.11
C PHE A 25 11.59 -11.81 -0.38
N LEU A 26 10.76 -11.23 0.47
CA LEU A 26 9.34 -11.04 0.18
C LEU A 26 9.12 -10.05 -0.97
N LEU A 27 9.95 -9.00 -1.09
CA LEU A 27 9.88 -8.08 -2.21
C LEU A 27 10.13 -8.80 -3.54
N ARG A 28 11.15 -9.63 -3.60
CA ARG A 28 11.50 -10.41 -4.79
C ARG A 28 10.37 -11.37 -5.18
N GLU A 29 9.84 -12.13 -4.21
CA GLU A 29 8.76 -13.09 -4.46
C GLU A 29 7.47 -12.38 -4.92
N LEU A 30 7.07 -11.29 -4.26
CA LEU A 30 5.88 -10.53 -4.64
C LEU A 30 6.05 -9.85 -6.00
N GLN A 31 7.19 -9.24 -6.30
CA GLN A 31 7.42 -8.60 -7.60
C GLN A 31 7.43 -9.58 -8.78
N SER A 32 7.62 -10.86 -8.53
CA SER A 32 7.47 -11.90 -9.56
C SER A 32 6.01 -12.11 -10.00
N LEU A 33 5.07 -11.61 -9.20
CA LEU A 33 3.64 -11.68 -9.48
C LEU A 33 3.17 -10.39 -10.16
N SER A 34 2.38 -10.52 -11.22
CA SER A 34 1.89 -9.37 -12.00
C SER A 34 1.13 -8.33 -11.16
N SER A 35 0.44 -8.77 -10.12
CA SER A 35 -0.31 -7.88 -9.22
C SER A 35 0.58 -6.97 -8.36
N TYR A 36 1.84 -7.35 -8.14
CA TYR A 36 2.78 -6.64 -7.27
C TYR A 36 4.05 -6.15 -7.99
N GLU A 37 4.07 -6.17 -9.31
CA GLU A 37 5.22 -5.79 -10.14
C GLU A 37 5.80 -4.41 -9.79
N ARG A 38 4.93 -3.47 -9.38
CA ARG A 38 5.31 -2.10 -9.02
C ARG A 38 5.49 -1.87 -7.52
N LEU A 39 5.46 -2.94 -6.72
CA LEU A 39 5.63 -2.84 -5.28
C LEU A 39 6.99 -2.24 -4.94
N THR A 40 7.00 -1.22 -4.09
CA THR A 40 8.22 -0.61 -3.57
C THR A 40 8.63 -1.20 -2.22
N ARG A 41 9.93 -1.14 -1.93
CA ARG A 41 10.45 -1.57 -0.62
C ARG A 41 9.83 -0.80 0.55
N SER A 42 9.52 0.47 0.36
CA SER A 42 8.90 1.30 1.40
C SER A 42 7.46 0.88 1.70
N GLN A 43 6.70 0.54 0.67
CA GLN A 43 5.34 0.00 0.84
C GLN A 43 5.38 -1.34 1.57
N LEU A 44 6.25 -2.26 1.15
CA LEU A 44 6.38 -3.56 1.80
C LEU A 44 6.78 -3.44 3.27
N LYS A 45 7.71 -2.55 3.61
CA LYS A 45 8.09 -2.30 5.01
C LYS A 45 6.92 -1.83 5.86
N ARG A 46 6.04 -0.99 5.32
CA ARG A 46 4.82 -0.56 6.02
C ARG A 46 3.87 -1.73 6.26
N TRP A 47 3.67 -2.60 5.27
CA TRP A 47 2.83 -3.80 5.41
C TRP A 47 3.40 -4.77 6.45
N ILE A 48 4.70 -5.00 6.44
CA ILE A 48 5.34 -5.83 7.48
C ILE A 48 5.11 -5.21 8.86
N ALA A 49 5.33 -3.91 9.01
CA ALA A 49 5.15 -3.22 10.30
C ALA A 49 3.69 -3.22 10.79
N SER A 50 2.72 -3.26 9.87
CA SER A 50 1.28 -3.34 10.21
C SER A 50 0.80 -4.75 10.56
N GLY A 51 1.65 -5.76 10.45
CA GLY A 51 1.31 -7.14 10.78
C GLY A 51 0.73 -7.96 9.64
N SER A 52 0.92 -7.52 8.39
CA SER A 52 0.45 -8.23 7.19
C SER A 52 1.32 -9.44 6.78
N VAL A 53 2.30 -9.79 7.59
CA VAL A 53 3.21 -10.90 7.28
C VAL A 53 3.39 -11.80 8.50
N GLU A 54 3.30 -13.09 8.28
CA GLU A 54 3.61 -14.12 9.26
C GLU A 54 4.86 -14.90 8.84
N VAL A 55 5.67 -15.28 9.80
CA VAL A 55 6.82 -16.16 9.62
C VAL A 55 6.67 -17.32 10.59
N ASN A 56 6.57 -18.54 10.06
CA ASN A 56 6.34 -19.77 10.84
C ASN A 56 5.11 -19.61 11.79
N ASP A 57 3.98 -19.20 11.24
CA ASP A 57 2.70 -19.01 11.95
C ASP A 57 2.71 -17.91 13.04
N ALA A 58 3.72 -17.04 13.05
CA ALA A 58 3.83 -15.93 13.97
C ALA A 58 3.92 -14.60 13.20
N VAL A 59 3.14 -13.59 13.62
CA VAL A 59 3.19 -12.26 13.02
C VAL A 59 4.59 -11.66 13.19
N GLU A 60 5.20 -11.26 12.08
CA GLU A 60 6.51 -10.62 12.06
C GLU A 60 6.36 -9.15 11.62
N THR A 61 6.77 -8.24 12.48
CA THR A 61 6.68 -6.79 12.22
C THR A 61 8.02 -6.14 11.87
N LYS A 62 9.12 -6.90 11.98
CA LYS A 62 10.46 -6.40 11.67
C LYS A 62 10.84 -6.73 10.24
N SER A 63 10.91 -5.72 9.39
CA SER A 63 11.30 -5.88 7.98
C SER A 63 12.70 -6.49 7.78
N GLY A 64 13.58 -6.25 8.73
CA GLY A 64 14.95 -6.79 8.74
C GLY A 64 15.10 -8.16 9.40
N ALA A 65 13.99 -8.84 9.76
CA ALA A 65 14.05 -10.19 10.32
C ALA A 65 14.82 -11.14 9.39
N ARG A 66 15.61 -12.03 9.96
CA ARG A 66 16.44 -12.98 9.21
C ARG A 66 15.70 -14.28 9.02
N LEU A 67 15.48 -14.64 7.77
CA LEU A 67 14.93 -15.93 7.38
C LEU A 67 16.03 -16.98 7.34
N LYS A 68 15.71 -18.18 7.80
CA LYS A 68 16.55 -19.37 7.69
C LYS A 68 15.94 -20.35 6.69
N PRO A 69 16.73 -21.22 6.06
CA PRO A 69 16.19 -22.27 5.20
C PRO A 69 15.07 -23.06 5.90
N GLY A 70 13.96 -23.26 5.20
CA GLY A 70 12.78 -23.93 5.72
C GLY A 70 11.77 -23.03 6.45
N TYR A 71 12.01 -21.72 6.53
CA TYR A 71 11.03 -20.79 7.09
C TYR A 71 9.89 -20.54 6.10
N ASP A 72 8.67 -20.69 6.60
CA ASP A 72 7.46 -20.33 5.85
C ASP A 72 7.10 -18.88 6.09
N VAL A 73 6.84 -18.15 5.01
CA VAL A 73 6.46 -16.75 5.01
C VAL A 73 5.09 -16.64 4.38
N VAL A 74 4.13 -16.13 5.12
CA VAL A 74 2.76 -15.92 4.66
C VAL A 74 2.50 -14.42 4.57
N PHE A 75 2.12 -13.97 3.40
CA PHE A 75 1.66 -12.61 3.16
C PHE A 75 0.13 -12.61 3.15
N LEU A 76 -0.48 -11.91 4.11
CA LEU A 76 -1.93 -11.89 4.33
C LEU A 76 -2.67 -10.92 3.39
N GLY A 77 -1.95 -10.33 2.46
CA GLY A 77 -2.48 -9.31 1.57
C GLY A 77 -2.12 -7.89 2.00
N ALA A 78 -2.21 -6.96 1.06
CA ALA A 78 -2.12 -5.54 1.36
C ALA A 78 -3.39 -5.12 2.07
N ASN A 79 -3.28 -4.44 3.20
CA ASN A 79 -4.42 -3.70 3.71
C ASN A 79 -4.75 -2.61 2.69
N GLU A 80 -5.90 -2.69 2.05
CA GLU A 80 -6.35 -1.68 1.09
C GLU A 80 -6.36 -0.27 1.70
N SER A 81 -6.53 -0.18 3.03
CA SER A 81 -6.43 1.07 3.77
C SER A 81 -5.05 1.76 3.68
N ASP A 82 -3.99 1.03 3.33
CA ASP A 82 -2.66 1.62 3.14
C ASP A 82 -2.50 2.34 1.79
N TYR A 83 -3.38 2.10 0.84
CA TYR A 83 -3.44 2.79 -0.45
C TYR A 83 -4.43 3.95 -0.47
N LEU A 84 -5.39 3.93 0.44
CA LEU A 84 -6.43 4.94 0.50
C LEU A 84 -5.99 6.04 1.47
N PHE A 85 -5.60 7.17 0.91
CA PHE A 85 -5.60 8.40 1.68
C PHE A 85 -7.01 8.64 2.16
N GLU A 86 -7.21 8.89 3.45
CA GLU A 86 -8.52 9.28 3.94
C GLU A 86 -9.03 10.45 3.13
N PRO A 87 -10.13 10.29 2.37
CA PRO A 87 -10.68 11.37 1.58
C PRO A 87 -11.02 12.57 2.47
N CYS A 88 -10.73 13.75 2.01
CA CYS A 88 -11.16 14.96 2.70
C CYS A 88 -11.86 15.92 1.74
N SER A 89 -12.83 16.65 2.27
CA SER A 89 -13.54 17.68 1.52
C SER A 89 -12.78 19.00 1.63
N LEU A 90 -11.99 19.28 0.60
CA LEU A 90 -11.34 20.58 0.41
C LEU A 90 -11.74 21.15 -0.94
N PRO A 91 -11.94 22.46 -1.07
CA PRO A 91 -12.26 23.08 -2.35
C PRO A 91 -11.06 22.94 -3.29
N LEU A 92 -11.31 22.42 -4.49
CA LEU A 92 -10.33 22.28 -5.56
C LEU A 92 -10.62 23.30 -6.66
N SER A 93 -9.59 24.02 -7.10
CA SER A 93 -9.67 24.88 -8.28
C SER A 93 -9.29 24.06 -9.52
N LEU A 94 -10.29 23.58 -10.25
CA LEU A 94 -10.09 22.76 -11.44
C LEU A 94 -9.85 23.64 -12.67
N CYS A 95 -8.78 23.36 -13.40
CA CYS A 95 -8.48 23.99 -14.69
C CYS A 95 -9.02 23.18 -15.86
N HIS A 96 -9.00 21.86 -15.74
CA HIS A 96 -9.49 20.93 -16.76
C HIS A 96 -9.84 19.59 -16.11
N GLU A 97 -10.86 18.93 -16.65
CA GLU A 97 -11.25 17.58 -16.28
C GLU A 97 -11.79 16.84 -17.50
N ASP A 98 -11.32 15.64 -17.71
CA ASP A 98 -11.85 14.68 -18.68
C ASP A 98 -11.77 13.25 -18.11
N GLU A 99 -12.02 12.22 -18.94
CA GLU A 99 -12.05 10.82 -18.48
C GLU A 99 -10.69 10.31 -17.99
N ASP A 100 -9.59 10.92 -18.44
CA ASP A 100 -8.23 10.45 -18.18
C ASP A 100 -7.40 11.39 -17.32
N LEU A 101 -7.80 12.66 -17.21
CA LEU A 101 -6.95 13.72 -16.71
C LEU A 101 -7.73 14.75 -15.85
N LEU A 102 -7.14 15.09 -14.72
CA LEU A 102 -7.60 16.18 -13.85
C LEU A 102 -6.45 17.19 -13.67
N VAL A 103 -6.67 18.42 -14.09
CA VAL A 103 -5.70 19.53 -13.94
C VAL A 103 -6.18 20.47 -12.85
N ILE A 104 -5.38 20.65 -11.81
CA ILE A 104 -5.72 21.42 -10.63
C ILE A 104 -4.78 22.61 -10.50
N ASN A 105 -5.33 23.79 -10.28
CA ASN A 105 -4.58 24.94 -9.84
C ASN A 105 -4.36 24.87 -8.33
N LYS A 106 -3.26 24.23 -7.93
CA LYS A 106 -2.95 24.04 -6.51
C LYS A 106 -2.62 25.39 -5.85
N PRO A 107 -3.32 25.78 -4.75
CA PRO A 107 -2.95 26.98 -4.00
C PRO A 107 -1.56 26.83 -3.36
N ALA A 108 -0.85 27.93 -3.23
CA ALA A 108 0.42 27.95 -2.52
C ALA A 108 0.24 27.51 -1.06
N GLY A 109 1.17 26.73 -0.57
CA GLY A 109 1.14 26.22 0.80
C GLY A 109 0.34 24.93 1.02
N LEU A 110 -0.47 24.48 0.04
CA LEU A 110 -1.12 23.18 0.12
C LEU A 110 -0.13 22.06 -0.17
N VAL A 111 0.04 21.17 0.81
CA VAL A 111 0.92 19.99 0.69
C VAL A 111 0.29 18.97 -0.24
N VAL A 112 1.08 18.37 -1.13
CA VAL A 112 0.60 17.39 -2.12
C VAL A 112 0.35 16.02 -1.48
N HIS A 113 1.32 15.49 -0.77
CA HIS A 113 1.24 14.18 -0.11
C HIS A 113 1.37 14.29 1.40
N PRO A 114 0.71 13.40 2.17
CA PRO A 114 0.95 13.30 3.60
C PRO A 114 2.44 13.02 3.91
N GLY A 115 2.94 13.67 4.93
CA GLY A 115 4.32 13.53 5.38
C GLY A 115 4.51 13.95 6.82
N ALA A 116 5.76 14.03 7.27
CA ALA A 116 6.08 14.49 8.60
C ALA A 116 5.53 15.91 8.82
N GLY A 117 4.67 16.07 9.83
CA GLY A 117 4.03 17.34 10.16
C GLY A 117 2.72 17.66 9.43
N ASN A 118 2.40 16.98 8.31
CA ASN A 118 1.15 17.17 7.56
C ASN A 118 0.55 15.81 7.18
N LYS A 119 -0.19 15.22 8.10
CA LYS A 119 -0.82 13.90 7.89
C LYS A 119 -2.18 13.97 7.21
N THR A 120 -2.85 15.11 7.30
CA THR A 120 -4.20 15.33 6.79
C THR A 120 -4.30 16.66 6.06
N GLY A 121 -5.36 16.86 5.29
CA GLY A 121 -5.58 18.10 4.55
C GLY A 121 -4.64 18.31 3.37
N THR A 122 -4.18 17.24 2.74
CA THR A 122 -3.28 17.29 1.57
C THR A 122 -4.06 17.28 0.27
N LEU A 123 -3.40 17.68 -0.83
CA LEU A 123 -4.00 17.70 -2.16
C LEU A 123 -4.53 16.32 -2.58
N ILE A 124 -3.77 15.27 -2.34
CA ILE A 124 -4.17 13.92 -2.75
C ILE A 124 -5.42 13.43 -2.01
N GLN A 125 -5.56 13.79 -0.73
CA GLN A 125 -6.77 13.50 0.03
C GLN A 125 -7.98 14.30 -0.47
N ALA A 126 -7.77 15.55 -0.86
CA ALA A 126 -8.81 16.37 -1.48
C ALA A 126 -9.25 15.85 -2.84
N VAL A 127 -8.30 15.36 -3.66
CA VAL A 127 -8.60 14.70 -4.94
C VAL A 127 -9.38 13.41 -4.71
N ALA A 128 -8.98 12.60 -3.75
CA ALA A 128 -9.72 11.38 -3.39
C ALA A 128 -11.17 11.71 -3.01
N GLY A 129 -11.40 12.69 -2.16
CA GLY A 129 -12.75 13.15 -1.77
C GLY A 129 -13.56 13.66 -2.95
N TYR A 130 -12.95 14.46 -3.82
CA TYR A 130 -13.61 14.98 -5.03
C TYR A 130 -14.05 13.85 -5.98
N LEU A 131 -13.19 12.87 -6.20
CA LEU A 131 -13.49 11.76 -7.09
C LEU A 131 -14.54 10.81 -6.50
N GLU A 132 -14.58 10.59 -5.19
CA GLU A 132 -15.66 9.87 -4.53
C GLU A 132 -17.00 10.55 -4.69
N GLU A 133 -17.07 11.87 -4.51
CA GLU A 133 -18.30 12.66 -4.69
C GLU A 133 -18.77 12.65 -6.15
N SER A 134 -17.83 12.66 -7.11
CA SER A 134 -18.13 12.76 -8.55
C SER A 134 -18.55 11.43 -9.17
N SER A 135 -17.97 10.31 -8.73
CA SER A 135 -18.18 8.98 -9.32
C SER A 135 -19.06 8.05 -8.49
N GLY A 136 -19.38 8.43 -7.26
CA GLY A 136 -20.20 7.59 -6.37
C GLY A 136 -19.56 6.27 -5.96
N THR A 137 -18.35 5.98 -6.42
CA THR A 137 -17.62 4.76 -6.05
C THR A 137 -16.15 4.93 -6.40
N PHE A 138 -15.30 4.89 -5.41
CA PHE A 138 -13.88 4.62 -5.62
C PHE A 138 -13.65 3.12 -5.49
N LEU A 139 -13.13 2.55 -6.53
CA LEU A 139 -12.60 1.19 -6.52
C LEU A 139 -11.22 1.15 -5.91
#